data_aac8713b3fff5a36af4b6451ff856dc9
#
_entry.id   aac8713b3fff5a36af4b6451ff856dc9
#
_cell.length_a   1.000
_cell.length_b   1.000
_cell.length_c   1.000
_cell.angle_alpha   90.00
_cell.angle_beta   90.00
_cell.angle_gamma   90.00
#
_symmetry.space_group_name_H-M   'P 1'
#
loop_
_entity.id
_entity.type
_entity.pdbx_description
1 polymer ?
#
loop_
_entity_poly.entity_id
_entity_poly.type
_entity_poly.pdbx_seq_one_letter_code
_entity_poly.pdbx_strand_id
1 'polypeptide(L)'
;TGGVGKEGGVHFPNSKKPERLIQRVIGLCTKEGDLVLDSFLGSGTTAAVAHKMGRRWIGIEMGDHAVSHCAPRMSKVIDGEQGGISQSVGWQGGGGFAFYRLGAAVFDGDGAINPGIAFTPLAAHVWFSETGVPFAGVADTPFLGNHDGRGLALLYNGILGDKRVSGGNVLTRKTLAVIRAAAVGFAGPIIVYGEASRLSPETLKAEGITFKQTPYDVRAR
;
A
#
# COMPACT_ATOMS: atom_id res chain seq x y z
N THR A 1 -13.54 -9.93 38.81
CA THR A 1 -12.24 -9.79 38.15
C THR A 1 -12.22 -10.67 36.92
N GLY A 2 -12.78 -10.17 35.81
CA GLY A 2 -12.66 -10.80 34.50
C GLY A 2 -11.19 -10.77 34.09
N GLY A 3 -10.56 -11.94 33.94
CA GLY A 3 -9.15 -12.03 33.55
C GLY A 3 -8.91 -11.38 32.17
N VAL A 4 -7.76 -10.77 32.01
CA VAL A 4 -7.28 -10.12 30.76
C VAL A 4 -7.46 -11.02 29.52
N GLY A 5 -7.50 -12.34 29.71
CA GLY A 5 -7.71 -13.33 28.66
C GLY A 5 -9.03 -13.21 27.87
N LYS A 6 -10.09 -12.61 28.46
CA LYS A 6 -11.40 -12.45 27.80
C LYS A 6 -11.59 -11.11 27.07
N GLU A 7 -10.72 -10.14 27.29
CA GLU A 7 -10.82 -8.85 26.64
C GLU A 7 -10.69 -8.98 25.12
N GLY A 8 -11.54 -8.31 24.36
CA GLY A 8 -11.56 -8.36 22.89
C GLY A 8 -11.92 -9.74 22.30
N GLY A 9 -12.50 -10.64 23.10
CA GLY A 9 -13.03 -11.92 22.64
C GLY A 9 -12.01 -12.91 22.02
N VAL A 10 -10.70 -12.67 22.15
CA VAL A 10 -9.62 -13.57 21.67
C VAL A 10 -8.74 -13.99 22.83
N HIS A 11 -8.38 -15.26 22.88
CA HIS A 11 -7.44 -15.78 23.86
C HIS A 11 -6.02 -15.67 23.31
N PHE A 12 -5.18 -14.90 23.99
CA PHE A 12 -3.76 -14.77 23.66
C PHE A 12 -2.95 -15.30 24.86
N PRO A 13 -2.17 -16.38 24.70
CA PRO A 13 -1.69 -17.16 25.81
C PRO A 13 -0.67 -16.42 26.70
N ASN A 14 0.08 -15.48 26.16
CA ASN A 14 1.12 -14.78 26.90
C ASN A 14 1.07 -13.27 26.64
N SER A 15 1.34 -12.46 27.65
CA SER A 15 1.62 -11.02 27.57
C SER A 15 0.53 -10.10 26.98
N LYS A 16 -0.73 -10.54 26.94
CA LYS A 16 -1.85 -9.63 26.57
C LYS A 16 -1.92 -8.47 27.56
N LYS A 17 -1.85 -7.26 27.08
CA LYS A 17 -1.95 -6.07 27.94
C LYS A 17 -3.42 -5.76 28.25
N PRO A 18 -3.75 -5.36 29.51
CA PRO A 18 -5.10 -4.92 29.85
C PRO A 18 -5.52 -3.71 29.04
N GLU A 19 -6.74 -3.68 28.51
CA GLU A 19 -7.26 -2.53 27.78
C GLU A 19 -7.28 -1.26 28.63
N ARG A 20 -7.58 -1.36 29.93
CA ARG A 20 -7.56 -0.22 30.86
C ARG A 20 -6.18 0.46 30.97
N LEU A 21 -5.09 -0.30 30.89
CA LEU A 21 -3.74 0.27 30.87
C LEU A 21 -3.51 1.10 29.61
N ILE A 22 -3.84 0.52 28.47
CA ILE A 22 -3.68 1.19 27.18
C ILE A 22 -4.63 2.39 27.03
N GLN A 23 -5.86 2.28 27.56
CA GLN A 23 -6.80 3.39 27.65
C GLN A 23 -6.20 4.61 28.38
N ARG A 24 -5.54 4.36 29.50
CA ARG A 24 -4.89 5.44 30.27
C ARG A 24 -3.75 6.10 29.46
N VAL A 25 -2.92 5.30 28.81
CA VAL A 25 -1.81 5.81 27.99
C VAL A 25 -2.35 6.65 26.82
N ILE A 26 -3.29 6.10 26.03
CA ILE A 26 -3.87 6.78 24.87
C ILE A 26 -4.60 8.06 25.31
N GLY A 27 -5.36 8.00 26.42
CA GLY A 27 -6.10 9.14 26.92
C GLY A 27 -5.23 10.31 27.39
N LEU A 28 -4.00 10.03 27.86
CA LEU A 28 -3.04 11.07 28.28
C LEU A 28 -2.35 11.74 27.10
N CYS A 29 -2.16 11.02 25.97
CA CYS A 29 -1.28 11.44 24.88
C CYS A 29 -2.06 11.88 23.62
N THR A 30 -3.35 11.58 23.51
CA THR A 30 -4.12 11.77 22.28
C THR A 30 -5.53 12.30 22.53
N LYS A 31 -6.11 12.88 21.49
CA LYS A 31 -7.54 13.27 21.39
C LYS A 31 -8.28 12.34 20.43
N GLU A 32 -9.60 12.42 20.44
CA GLU A 32 -10.44 11.76 19.43
C GLU A 32 -10.03 12.21 18.01
N GLY A 33 -9.96 11.27 17.06
CA GLY A 33 -9.52 11.50 15.69
C GLY A 33 -8.00 11.44 15.48
N ASP A 34 -7.18 11.53 16.53
CA ASP A 34 -5.73 11.39 16.42
C ASP A 34 -5.30 10.00 15.92
N LEU A 35 -4.10 9.93 15.35
CA LEU A 35 -3.51 8.70 14.85
C LEU A 35 -2.59 8.05 15.90
N VAL A 36 -2.87 6.79 16.22
CA VAL A 36 -2.05 5.94 17.10
C VAL A 36 -1.31 4.90 16.27
N LEU A 37 0.00 4.82 16.41
CA LEU A 37 0.84 3.80 15.79
C LEU A 37 1.34 2.80 16.84
N ASP A 38 1.15 1.51 16.58
CA ASP A 38 1.79 0.42 17.33
C ASP A 38 2.54 -0.50 16.37
N SER A 39 3.86 -0.41 16.35
CA SER A 39 4.74 -1.17 15.45
C SER A 39 5.03 -2.60 15.93
N PHE A 40 4.53 -2.99 17.12
CA PHE A 40 4.64 -4.34 17.69
C PHE A 40 3.31 -4.74 18.32
N LEU A 41 2.26 -4.80 17.46
CA LEU A 41 0.84 -4.84 17.84
C LEU A 41 0.47 -6.02 18.77
N GLY A 42 1.20 -7.13 18.68
CA GLY A 42 1.00 -8.30 19.51
C GLY A 42 -0.42 -8.85 19.39
N SER A 43 -1.18 -8.79 20.47
CA SER A 43 -2.58 -9.26 20.49
C SER A 43 -3.61 -8.26 19.99
N GLY A 44 -3.21 -7.09 19.47
CA GLY A 44 -4.11 -6.05 18.97
C GLY A 44 -4.76 -5.18 20.05
N THR A 45 -4.22 -5.15 21.27
CA THR A 45 -4.85 -4.37 22.35
C THR A 45 -4.85 -2.88 22.07
N THR A 46 -3.76 -2.32 21.56
CA THR A 46 -3.65 -0.90 21.23
C THR A 46 -4.66 -0.51 20.15
N ALA A 47 -4.78 -1.30 19.08
CA ALA A 47 -5.76 -1.07 18.02
C ALA A 47 -7.19 -1.10 18.54
N ALA A 48 -7.53 -2.11 19.37
CA ALA A 48 -8.86 -2.25 19.97
C ALA A 48 -9.22 -1.04 20.82
N VAL A 49 -8.33 -0.60 21.70
CA VAL A 49 -8.54 0.54 22.58
C VAL A 49 -8.63 1.85 21.80
N ALA A 50 -7.72 2.08 20.85
CA ALA A 50 -7.73 3.26 20.00
C ALA A 50 -9.06 3.36 19.23
N HIS A 51 -9.53 2.25 18.65
CA HIS A 51 -10.79 2.18 17.93
C HIS A 51 -12.00 2.50 18.82
N LYS A 52 -12.11 1.85 19.99
CA LYS A 52 -13.18 2.10 20.97
C LYS A 52 -13.20 3.53 21.50
N MET A 53 -12.06 4.20 21.50
CA MET A 53 -11.92 5.59 21.94
C MET A 53 -12.03 6.62 20.80
N GLY A 54 -12.40 6.22 19.59
CA GLY A 54 -12.54 7.12 18.44
C GLY A 54 -11.21 7.63 17.87
N ARG A 55 -10.11 6.93 18.09
CA ARG A 55 -8.80 7.25 17.47
C ARG A 55 -8.64 6.47 16.19
N ARG A 56 -7.93 7.05 15.22
CA ARG A 56 -7.39 6.30 14.09
C ARG A 56 -6.19 5.50 14.56
N TRP A 57 -5.90 4.38 13.91
CA TRP A 57 -4.76 3.57 14.31
C TRP A 57 -4.10 2.87 13.13
N ILE A 58 -2.81 2.62 13.27
CA ILE A 58 -1.99 1.75 12.43
C ILE A 58 -1.33 0.74 13.35
N GLY A 59 -1.52 -0.54 13.07
CA GLY A 59 -0.87 -1.62 13.80
C GLY A 59 0.00 -2.46 12.87
N ILE A 60 1.21 -2.78 13.29
CA ILE A 60 2.14 -3.63 12.56
C ILE A 60 2.45 -4.84 13.42
N GLU A 61 2.33 -6.02 12.83
CA GLU A 61 2.64 -7.28 13.49
C GLU A 61 3.25 -8.26 12.49
N MET A 62 4.42 -8.78 12.81
CA MET A 62 5.18 -9.68 11.95
C MET A 62 4.74 -11.15 12.10
N GLY A 63 4.20 -11.53 13.24
CA GLY A 63 3.83 -12.90 13.55
C GLY A 63 2.48 -13.30 12.97
N ASP A 64 2.24 -14.60 12.81
CA ASP A 64 0.98 -15.18 12.33
C ASP A 64 -0.23 -14.78 13.16
N HIS A 65 -0.01 -14.34 14.40
CA HIS A 65 -1.08 -13.84 15.25
C HIS A 65 -1.68 -12.51 14.77
N ALA A 66 -1.06 -11.81 13.83
CA ALA A 66 -1.72 -10.74 13.09
C ALA A 66 -3.03 -11.24 12.46
N VAL A 67 -3.00 -12.43 11.86
CA VAL A 67 -4.14 -13.06 11.20
C VAL A 67 -5.03 -13.80 12.17
N SER A 68 -4.42 -14.59 13.07
CA SER A 68 -5.17 -15.48 13.96
C SER A 68 -5.77 -14.78 15.18
N HIS A 69 -5.27 -13.62 15.57
CA HIS A 69 -5.69 -12.90 16.78
C HIS A 69 -6.06 -11.43 16.53
N CYS A 70 -5.18 -10.64 15.88
CA CYS A 70 -5.44 -9.20 15.70
C CYS A 70 -6.66 -8.94 14.83
N ALA A 71 -6.71 -9.51 13.62
CA ALA A 71 -7.83 -9.30 12.72
C ALA A 71 -9.16 -9.81 13.29
N PRO A 72 -9.27 -11.04 13.87
CA PRO A 72 -10.48 -11.48 14.53
C PRO A 72 -10.89 -10.64 15.75
N ARG A 73 -9.92 -10.12 16.51
CA ARG A 73 -10.21 -9.19 17.60
C ARG A 73 -10.84 -7.91 17.08
N MET A 74 -10.26 -7.32 16.03
CA MET A 74 -10.79 -6.08 15.46
C MET A 74 -12.17 -6.27 14.85
N SER A 75 -12.45 -7.42 14.21
CA SER A 75 -13.80 -7.74 13.75
C SER A 75 -14.79 -7.74 14.91
N LYS A 76 -14.47 -8.42 16.02
CA LYS A 76 -15.34 -8.44 17.22
C LYS A 76 -15.52 -7.05 17.85
N VAL A 77 -14.49 -6.21 17.85
CA VAL A 77 -14.60 -4.82 18.31
C VAL A 77 -15.59 -4.06 17.44
N ILE A 78 -15.49 -4.18 16.12
CA ILE A 78 -16.43 -3.54 15.17
C ILE A 78 -17.85 -4.06 15.37
N ASP A 79 -18.02 -5.35 15.67
CA ASP A 79 -19.30 -5.98 15.96
C ASP A 79 -19.87 -5.59 17.35
N GLY A 80 -19.15 -4.75 18.11
CA GLY A 80 -19.65 -4.22 19.39
C GLY A 80 -19.39 -5.12 20.60
N GLU A 81 -18.27 -5.91 20.60
CA GLU A 81 -17.95 -6.74 21.78
C GLU A 81 -17.86 -5.89 23.06
N GLN A 82 -18.33 -6.44 24.20
CA GLN A 82 -18.51 -5.72 25.45
C GLN A 82 -17.41 -5.99 26.51
N GLY A 83 -16.25 -6.51 26.09
CA GLY A 83 -15.11 -6.73 26.98
C GLY A 83 -14.25 -5.49 27.22
N GLY A 84 -13.28 -5.63 28.14
CA GLY A 84 -12.28 -4.61 28.40
C GLY A 84 -12.85 -3.26 28.83
N ILE A 85 -12.66 -2.23 28.01
CA ILE A 85 -13.10 -0.85 28.26
C ILE A 85 -14.46 -0.52 27.65
N SER A 86 -15.10 -1.44 26.91
CA SER A 86 -16.31 -1.16 26.11
C SER A 86 -17.39 -0.43 26.90
N GLN A 87 -17.71 -0.93 28.09
CA GLN A 87 -18.72 -0.30 28.94
C GLN A 87 -18.30 1.10 29.42
N SER A 88 -17.01 1.28 29.78
CA SER A 88 -16.52 2.55 30.34
C SER A 88 -16.46 3.68 29.31
N VAL A 89 -16.39 3.34 28.01
CA VAL A 89 -16.40 4.31 26.90
C VAL A 89 -17.70 4.34 26.11
N GLY A 90 -18.72 3.56 26.54
CA GLY A 90 -20.01 3.47 25.87
C GLY A 90 -19.94 2.86 24.47
N TRP A 91 -18.98 1.93 24.22
CA TRP A 91 -18.79 1.31 22.93
C TRP A 91 -19.96 0.41 22.54
N GLN A 92 -20.51 0.62 21.33
CA GLN A 92 -21.63 -0.16 20.78
C GLN A 92 -21.28 -0.82 19.44
N GLY A 93 -20.03 -0.71 19.00
CA GLY A 93 -19.59 -1.19 17.69
C GLY A 93 -19.53 -0.10 16.63
N GLY A 94 -19.17 -0.51 15.43
CA GLY A 94 -19.09 0.35 14.25
C GLY A 94 -17.67 0.64 13.78
N GLY A 95 -17.57 1.42 12.70
CA GLY A 95 -16.31 1.69 12.01
C GLY A 95 -15.87 0.53 11.13
N GLY A 96 -14.58 0.49 10.83
CA GLY A 96 -13.96 -0.55 10.02
C GLY A 96 -12.43 -0.48 10.08
N PHE A 97 -11.77 -1.48 9.53
CA PHE A 97 -10.32 -1.49 9.35
C PHE A 97 -9.94 -2.16 8.04
N ALA A 98 -8.78 -1.82 7.51
CA ALA A 98 -8.17 -2.53 6.40
C ALA A 98 -7.03 -3.41 6.92
N PHE A 99 -6.98 -4.66 6.47
CA PHE A 99 -5.91 -5.59 6.79
C PHE A 99 -5.05 -5.81 5.55
N TYR A 100 -3.75 -5.56 5.70
CA TYR A 100 -2.78 -5.71 4.62
C TYR A 100 -1.76 -6.78 4.98
N ARG A 101 -1.25 -7.47 3.97
CA ARG A 101 -0.07 -8.33 4.06
C ARG A 101 1.00 -7.79 3.14
N LEU A 102 2.27 -7.91 3.56
CA LEU A 102 3.37 -7.64 2.66
C LEU A 102 3.33 -8.64 1.51
N GLY A 103 3.37 -8.12 0.29
CA GLY A 103 3.54 -8.92 -0.93
C GLY A 103 5.00 -9.27 -1.18
N ALA A 104 5.28 -9.79 -2.39
CA ALA A 104 6.66 -9.99 -2.83
C ALA A 104 7.41 -8.65 -2.84
N ALA A 105 8.67 -8.67 -2.39
CA ALA A 105 9.51 -7.49 -2.43
C ALA A 105 9.73 -7.04 -3.89
N VAL A 106 9.55 -5.74 -4.15
CA VAL A 106 9.79 -5.15 -5.48
C VAL A 106 11.28 -5.20 -5.82
N PHE A 107 12.12 -5.04 -4.81
CA PHE A 107 13.59 -5.07 -4.94
C PHE A 107 14.16 -6.25 -4.18
N ASP A 108 15.28 -6.77 -4.68
CA ASP A 108 16.11 -7.74 -3.98
C ASP A 108 17.04 -7.06 -2.95
N GLY A 109 17.91 -7.86 -2.32
CA GLY A 109 18.85 -7.37 -1.30
C GLY A 109 19.92 -6.40 -1.85
N ASP A 110 20.14 -6.39 -3.14
CA ASP A 110 21.11 -5.53 -3.83
C ASP A 110 20.44 -4.25 -4.40
N GLY A 111 19.13 -4.12 -4.20
CA GLY A 111 18.33 -2.98 -4.68
C GLY A 111 17.97 -3.07 -6.16
N ALA A 112 18.18 -4.21 -6.81
CA ALA A 112 17.70 -4.47 -8.16
C ALA A 112 16.24 -4.90 -8.16
N ILE A 113 15.51 -4.63 -9.26
CA ILE A 113 14.12 -5.09 -9.40
C ILE A 113 14.10 -6.62 -9.35
N ASN A 114 13.28 -7.17 -8.46
CA ASN A 114 13.08 -8.62 -8.37
C ASN A 114 12.53 -9.15 -9.72
N PRO A 115 13.21 -10.09 -10.39
CA PRO A 115 12.80 -10.56 -11.72
C PRO A 115 11.40 -11.18 -11.78
N GLY A 116 10.89 -11.65 -10.63
CA GLY A 116 9.56 -12.23 -10.51
C GLY A 116 8.45 -11.24 -10.19
N ILE A 117 8.76 -9.95 -10.02
CA ILE A 117 7.72 -8.97 -9.64
C ILE A 117 6.65 -8.82 -10.74
N ALA A 118 5.39 -8.83 -10.35
CA ALA A 118 4.30 -8.58 -11.27
C ALA A 118 4.23 -7.10 -11.70
N PHE A 119 3.52 -6.83 -12.79
CA PHE A 119 3.37 -5.46 -13.31
C PHE A 119 2.75 -4.50 -12.29
N THR A 120 1.66 -4.88 -11.63
CA THR A 120 0.91 -4.01 -10.71
C THR A 120 1.72 -3.49 -9.52
N PRO A 121 2.47 -4.31 -8.76
CA PRO A 121 3.33 -3.80 -7.68
C PRO A 121 4.41 -2.84 -8.18
N LEU A 122 5.03 -3.11 -9.33
CA LEU A 122 6.04 -2.22 -9.91
C LEU A 122 5.42 -0.91 -10.39
N ALA A 123 4.25 -0.96 -11.03
CA ALA A 123 3.50 0.22 -11.45
C ALA A 123 3.14 1.12 -10.26
N ALA A 124 2.67 0.53 -9.16
CA ALA A 124 2.37 1.27 -7.93
C ALA A 124 3.62 1.92 -7.33
N HIS A 125 4.77 1.23 -7.35
CA HIS A 125 6.05 1.78 -6.89
C HIS A 125 6.53 2.93 -7.79
N VAL A 126 6.51 2.75 -9.11
CA VAL A 126 6.89 3.79 -10.08
C VAL A 126 6.00 5.02 -9.92
N TRP A 127 4.69 4.82 -9.82
CA TRP A 127 3.75 5.90 -9.57
C TRP A 127 4.07 6.67 -8.29
N PHE A 128 4.21 5.98 -7.16
CA PHE A 128 4.53 6.61 -5.89
C PHE A 128 5.87 7.35 -5.91
N SER A 129 6.87 6.76 -6.56
CA SER A 129 8.20 7.39 -6.69
C SER A 129 8.18 8.69 -7.49
N GLU A 130 7.31 8.80 -8.49
CA GLU A 130 7.19 10.01 -9.32
C GLU A 130 6.27 11.07 -8.73
N THR A 131 5.22 10.65 -8.02
CA THR A 131 4.14 11.55 -7.59
C THR A 131 4.10 11.81 -6.10
N GLY A 132 4.69 10.94 -5.28
CA GLY A 132 4.58 10.99 -3.82
C GLY A 132 3.22 10.58 -3.26
N VAL A 133 2.26 10.21 -4.12
CA VAL A 133 0.91 9.78 -3.70
C VAL A 133 0.66 8.31 -4.00
N PRO A 134 -0.16 7.59 -3.21
CA PRO A 134 -0.49 6.19 -3.47
C PRO A 134 -1.15 6.00 -4.84
N PHE A 135 -0.82 4.90 -5.53
CA PHE A 135 -1.48 4.52 -6.76
C PHE A 135 -2.89 3.99 -6.48
N ALA A 136 -3.89 4.70 -6.97
CA ALA A 136 -5.31 4.33 -6.82
C ALA A 136 -5.94 3.79 -8.12
N GLY A 137 -5.16 3.71 -9.21
CA GLY A 137 -5.62 3.24 -10.51
C GLY A 137 -5.62 1.71 -10.65
N VAL A 138 -6.14 1.25 -11.79
CA VAL A 138 -6.04 -0.15 -12.23
C VAL A 138 -4.85 -0.24 -13.17
N ALA A 139 -3.87 -1.11 -12.83
CA ALA A 139 -2.66 -1.29 -13.64
C ALA A 139 -2.88 -2.42 -14.68
N ASP A 140 -3.75 -2.20 -15.64
CA ASP A 140 -4.11 -3.14 -16.72
C ASP A 140 -3.64 -2.66 -18.11
N THR A 141 -3.16 -1.42 -18.19
CA THR A 141 -2.61 -0.80 -19.40
C THR A 141 -1.21 -0.24 -19.12
N PRO A 142 -0.41 0.03 -20.16
CA PRO A 142 0.90 0.65 -19.96
C PRO A 142 0.81 2.11 -19.48
N PHE A 143 -0.30 2.81 -19.65
CA PHE A 143 -0.51 4.15 -19.12
C PHE A 143 -1.12 4.08 -17.73
N LEU A 144 -0.38 4.52 -16.74
CA LEU A 144 -0.78 4.43 -15.32
C LEU A 144 -1.74 5.56 -14.89
N GLY A 145 -1.74 6.67 -15.62
CA GLY A 145 -2.51 7.86 -15.29
C GLY A 145 -1.71 9.14 -15.45
N ASN A 146 -2.27 10.25 -14.96
CA ASN A 146 -1.58 11.54 -14.91
C ASN A 146 -1.67 12.15 -13.52
N HIS A 147 -0.64 12.92 -13.17
CA HIS A 147 -0.55 13.69 -11.93
C HIS A 147 0.17 15.01 -12.21
N ASP A 148 -0.38 16.12 -11.73
CA ASP A 148 0.16 17.47 -11.92
C ASP A 148 0.54 17.80 -13.38
N GLY A 149 -0.33 17.41 -14.33
CA GLY A 149 -0.14 17.68 -15.76
C GLY A 149 0.90 16.80 -16.44
N ARG A 150 1.44 15.77 -15.79
CA ARG A 150 2.36 14.78 -16.34
C ARG A 150 1.74 13.40 -16.35
N GLY A 151 1.80 12.72 -17.49
CA GLY A 151 1.41 11.32 -17.60
C GLY A 151 2.55 10.39 -17.17
N LEU A 152 2.21 9.23 -16.64
CA LEU A 152 3.16 8.16 -16.33
C LEU A 152 2.79 6.90 -17.11
N ALA A 153 3.80 6.22 -17.65
CA ALA A 153 3.65 4.95 -18.34
C ALA A 153 4.78 3.99 -17.98
N LEU A 154 4.46 2.70 -17.96
CA LEU A 154 5.41 1.62 -17.67
C LEU A 154 5.28 0.52 -18.71
N LEU A 155 6.40 0.19 -19.35
CA LEU A 155 6.56 -0.94 -20.24
C LEU A 155 7.36 -2.02 -19.50
N TYR A 156 6.67 -3.02 -18.95
CA TYR A 156 7.28 -4.04 -18.12
C TYR A 156 6.49 -5.37 -18.16
N ASN A 157 7.21 -6.47 -18.05
CA ASN A 157 6.69 -7.82 -17.87
C ASN A 157 5.56 -8.23 -18.86
N GLY A 158 5.68 -7.77 -20.11
CA GLY A 158 4.77 -8.16 -21.19
C GLY A 158 3.36 -7.57 -21.06
N ILE A 159 3.19 -6.40 -20.44
CA ILE A 159 1.90 -5.69 -20.38
C ILE A 159 1.23 -5.54 -21.76
N LEU A 160 2.01 -5.53 -22.83
CA LEU A 160 1.54 -5.47 -24.23
C LEU A 160 1.44 -6.86 -24.89
N GLY A 161 1.44 -7.95 -24.10
CA GLY A 161 1.38 -9.32 -24.62
C GLY A 161 2.71 -9.87 -25.18
N ASP A 162 3.76 -9.07 -25.22
CA ASP A 162 5.09 -9.45 -25.75
C ASP A 162 6.15 -9.37 -24.64
N LYS A 163 6.61 -10.52 -24.16
CA LYS A 163 7.62 -10.65 -23.10
C LYS A 163 9.05 -10.72 -23.63
N ARG A 164 9.26 -10.63 -24.96
CA ARG A 164 10.61 -10.68 -25.52
C ARG A 164 11.41 -9.44 -25.14
N VAL A 165 12.72 -9.61 -24.91
CA VAL A 165 13.66 -8.53 -24.57
C VAL A 165 13.68 -7.38 -25.60
N SER A 166 13.33 -7.68 -26.87
CA SER A 166 13.21 -6.68 -27.94
C SER A 166 11.77 -6.23 -28.23
N GLY A 167 10.82 -6.66 -27.42
CA GLY A 167 9.38 -6.54 -27.65
C GLY A 167 8.70 -5.45 -26.83
N GLY A 168 7.65 -5.84 -26.11
CA GLY A 168 6.72 -4.95 -25.42
C GLY A 168 7.29 -4.05 -24.32
N ASN A 169 8.50 -4.36 -23.80
CA ASN A 169 9.18 -3.55 -22.78
C ASN A 169 10.06 -2.43 -23.37
N VAL A 170 10.12 -2.32 -24.70
CA VAL A 170 10.94 -1.32 -25.40
C VAL A 170 10.06 -0.19 -25.95
N LEU A 171 10.48 1.05 -25.73
CA LEU A 171 9.80 2.21 -26.28
C LEU A 171 10.14 2.35 -27.77
N THR A 172 9.15 2.16 -28.61
CA THR A 172 9.17 2.30 -30.06
C THR A 172 8.01 3.19 -30.51
N ARG A 173 7.93 3.58 -31.79
CA ARG A 173 6.74 4.29 -32.30
C ARG A 173 5.46 3.49 -32.10
N LYS A 174 5.52 2.15 -32.23
CA LYS A 174 4.35 1.27 -32.03
C LYS A 174 3.90 1.25 -30.55
N THR A 175 4.82 1.07 -29.63
CA THR A 175 4.49 1.03 -28.20
C THR A 175 4.08 2.41 -27.68
N LEU A 176 4.66 3.49 -28.21
CA LEU A 176 4.22 4.86 -27.89
C LEU A 176 2.77 5.12 -28.37
N ALA A 177 2.41 4.64 -29.56
CA ALA A 177 1.03 4.75 -30.05
C ALA A 177 0.05 4.02 -29.12
N VAL A 178 0.42 2.85 -28.58
CA VAL A 178 -0.41 2.13 -27.61
C VAL A 178 -0.54 2.90 -26.29
N ILE A 179 0.55 3.50 -25.79
CA ILE A 179 0.51 4.35 -24.59
C ILE A 179 -0.41 5.53 -24.81
N ARG A 180 -0.31 6.22 -25.97
CA ARG A 180 -1.15 7.36 -26.30
C ARG A 180 -2.64 6.98 -26.44
N ALA A 181 -2.92 5.81 -27.02
CA ALA A 181 -4.29 5.31 -27.14
C ALA A 181 -4.88 4.96 -25.75
N ALA A 182 -4.07 4.48 -24.80
CA ALA A 182 -4.50 4.24 -23.43
C ALA A 182 -4.67 5.53 -22.61
N ALA A 183 -3.99 6.62 -23.00
CA ALA A 183 -4.05 7.94 -22.34
C ALA A 183 -5.23 8.78 -22.84
N VAL A 184 -6.44 8.21 -22.82
CA VAL A 184 -7.64 8.89 -23.33
C VAL A 184 -7.85 10.25 -22.67
N GLY A 185 -7.96 11.31 -23.49
CA GLY A 185 -8.19 12.69 -23.02
C GLY A 185 -6.95 13.38 -22.43
N PHE A 186 -5.77 12.73 -22.44
CA PHE A 186 -4.52 13.33 -21.97
C PHE A 186 -3.54 13.56 -23.11
N ALA A 187 -3.19 14.83 -23.37
CA ALA A 187 -2.25 15.26 -24.40
C ALA A 187 -0.92 15.82 -23.84
N GLY A 188 -0.76 15.82 -22.52
CA GLY A 188 0.44 16.35 -21.86
C GLY A 188 1.71 15.51 -22.05
N PRO A 189 2.84 15.96 -21.47
CA PRO A 189 4.09 15.22 -21.47
C PRO A 189 3.96 13.92 -20.67
N ILE A 190 4.64 12.85 -21.12
CA ILE A 190 4.59 11.53 -20.48
C ILE A 190 5.99 11.10 -20.07
N ILE A 191 6.15 10.64 -18.84
CA ILE A 191 7.32 9.88 -18.38
C ILE A 191 7.06 8.41 -18.71
N VAL A 192 7.94 7.79 -19.49
CA VAL A 192 7.83 6.39 -19.88
C VAL A 192 8.99 5.60 -19.30
N TYR A 193 8.68 4.62 -18.47
CA TYR A 193 9.62 3.62 -17.99
C TYR A 193 9.65 2.40 -18.91
N GLY A 194 10.83 1.88 -19.23
CA GLY A 194 11.00 0.69 -20.06
C GLY A 194 12.46 0.23 -20.12
N GLU A 195 12.71 -0.94 -20.66
CA GLU A 195 14.06 -1.52 -20.74
C GLU A 195 15.00 -0.76 -21.68
N ALA A 196 14.47 -0.25 -22.79
CA ALA A 196 15.22 0.56 -23.74
C ALA A 196 14.29 1.48 -24.55
N SER A 197 14.86 2.52 -25.17
CA SER A 197 14.19 3.33 -26.18
C SER A 197 14.89 3.17 -27.54
N ARG A 198 14.08 3.00 -28.60
CA ARG A 198 14.53 3.05 -30.00
C ARG A 198 14.13 4.35 -30.70
N LEU A 199 13.61 5.31 -29.95
CA LEU A 199 13.30 6.64 -30.44
C LEU A 199 14.52 7.54 -30.25
N SER A 200 14.80 8.41 -31.24
CA SER A 200 15.88 9.38 -31.11
C SER A 200 15.52 10.46 -30.07
N PRO A 201 16.53 11.14 -29.50
CA PRO A 201 16.30 12.25 -28.56
C PRO A 201 15.39 13.34 -29.13
N GLU A 202 15.53 13.65 -30.42
CA GLU A 202 14.70 14.63 -31.12
C GLU A 202 13.24 14.18 -31.18
N THR A 203 13.01 12.87 -31.46
CA THR A 203 11.65 12.30 -31.46
C THR A 203 11.05 12.33 -30.07
N LEU A 204 11.80 11.93 -29.04
CA LEU A 204 11.32 11.96 -27.65
C LEU A 204 10.91 13.39 -27.27
N LYS A 205 11.73 14.39 -27.59
CA LYS A 205 11.44 15.80 -27.33
C LYS A 205 10.19 16.28 -28.09
N ALA A 206 10.08 15.96 -29.37
CA ALA A 206 8.94 16.34 -30.20
C ALA A 206 7.64 15.72 -29.70
N GLU A 207 7.69 14.49 -29.20
CA GLU A 207 6.55 13.76 -28.62
C GLU A 207 6.25 14.13 -27.15
N GLY A 208 7.06 15.00 -26.52
CA GLY A 208 6.91 15.33 -25.11
C GLY A 208 7.17 14.15 -24.17
N ILE A 209 8.09 13.25 -24.54
CA ILE A 209 8.40 12.05 -23.77
C ILE A 209 9.70 12.22 -23.00
N THR A 210 9.64 11.91 -21.70
CA THR A 210 10.84 11.66 -20.86
C THR A 210 10.97 10.16 -20.69
N PHE A 211 12.04 9.57 -21.24
CA PHE A 211 12.30 8.14 -21.10
C PHE A 211 13.18 7.88 -19.87
N LYS A 212 12.80 6.89 -19.06
CA LYS A 212 13.56 6.37 -17.92
C LYS A 212 13.77 4.87 -18.08
N GLN A 213 14.99 4.42 -17.88
CA GLN A 213 15.35 3.03 -18.12
C GLN A 213 15.13 2.14 -16.90
N THR A 214 14.43 1.04 -17.07
CA THR A 214 14.35 -0.04 -16.07
C THR A 214 15.50 -1.04 -16.28
N PRO A 215 16.13 -1.59 -15.21
CA PRO A 215 15.87 -1.30 -13.80
C PRO A 215 16.57 -0.05 -13.25
N TYR A 216 17.47 0.57 -13.99
CA TYR A 216 18.47 1.55 -13.50
C TYR A 216 17.84 2.83 -12.89
N ASP A 217 16.74 3.30 -13.47
CA ASP A 217 16.04 4.51 -13.00
C ASP A 217 14.93 4.21 -11.99
N VAL A 218 14.70 2.92 -11.67
CA VAL A 218 13.78 2.48 -10.63
C VAL A 218 14.59 2.09 -9.40
N ARG A 219 14.44 2.82 -8.31
CA ARG A 219 15.22 2.62 -7.09
C ARG A 219 14.32 2.44 -5.87
N ALA A 220 14.78 1.63 -4.92
CA ALA A 220 14.27 1.66 -3.57
C ALA A 220 14.55 3.05 -2.96
N ARG A 221 13.53 3.69 -2.41
CA ARG A 221 13.65 4.94 -1.64
C ARG A 221 13.69 4.63 -0.17
#